data_9bdc31ca81571be9a84448bdcd7a05b6
#
_entry.id   9bdc31ca81571be9a84448bdcd7a05b6
#
_cell.length_a   1.000
_cell.length_b   1.000
_cell.length_c   1.000
_cell.angle_alpha   90.00
_cell.angle_beta   90.00
_cell.angle_gamma   90.00
#
_symmetry.space_group_name_H-M   'P 1'
#
loop_
_entity.id
_entity.type
_entity.pdbx_description
1 polymer ?
#
loop_
_entity_poly.entity_id
_entity_poly.type
_entity_poly.pdbx_seq_one_letter_code
_entity_poly.pdbx_strand_id
1 'polypeptide(L)'
;DGAFIDLIVEKTKKAVAEAVRNMEPGRLFAAQIGENSVEKLEKYSAKKPYGDMTLSEYGIKDFIFAKRPPREYSPRLSRLRFVPDNGASRPTVLVNFGAHPYANGLRIKNNRGDMLSADFPFYMEREINAAGENFIFINGAVNGIYPNRGAGGVKEENFTRQTEALGRDLGKLVLA
;
A
#
# COMPACT_ATOMS: atom_id res chain seq x y z
N ASP A 1 -0.11 19.39 21.71
CA ASP A 1 0.05 18.84 23.04
C ASP A 1 1.49 18.35 23.22
N GLY A 2 2.26 19.01 24.14
CA GLY A 2 3.68 18.69 24.36
C GLY A 2 3.92 17.25 24.75
N ALA A 3 3.08 16.70 25.63
CA ALA A 3 3.19 15.32 26.11
C ALA A 3 3.10 14.29 24.97
N PHE A 4 2.30 14.54 23.95
CA PHE A 4 2.19 13.66 22.78
C PHE A 4 3.46 13.71 21.93
N ILE A 5 4.03 14.90 21.74
CA ILE A 5 5.29 15.06 21.01
C ILE A 5 6.43 14.36 21.76
N ASP A 6 6.52 14.56 23.07
CA ASP A 6 7.53 13.91 23.90
C ASP A 6 7.43 12.38 23.83
N LEU A 7 6.21 11.85 23.88
CA LEU A 7 5.97 10.41 23.70
C LEU A 7 6.48 9.89 22.34
N ILE A 8 6.18 10.62 21.26
CA ILE A 8 6.65 10.23 19.91
C ILE A 8 8.18 10.25 19.87
N VAL A 9 8.81 11.31 20.38
CA VAL A 9 10.26 11.44 20.41
C VAL A 9 10.92 10.29 21.17
N GLU A 10 10.44 9.99 22.37
CA GLU A 10 10.98 8.90 23.21
C GLU A 10 10.79 7.53 22.55
N LYS A 11 9.62 7.25 22.00
CA LYS A 11 9.35 5.99 21.29
C LYS A 11 10.22 5.85 20.05
N THR A 12 10.41 6.94 19.29
CA THR A 12 11.26 6.95 18.10
C THR A 12 12.73 6.71 18.45
N LYS A 13 13.28 7.41 19.47
CA LYS A 13 14.64 7.17 19.96
C LYS A 13 14.85 5.72 20.36
N LYS A 14 13.91 5.15 21.11
CA LYS A 14 13.99 3.74 21.51
C LYS A 14 13.99 2.80 20.33
N ALA A 15 13.08 3.00 19.38
CA ALA A 15 12.98 2.17 18.17
C ALA A 15 14.26 2.25 17.31
N VAL A 16 14.84 3.45 17.13
CA VAL A 16 16.11 3.61 16.40
C VAL A 16 17.27 2.93 17.10
N ALA A 17 17.41 3.10 18.42
CA ALA A 17 18.47 2.46 19.20
C ALA A 17 18.35 0.92 19.15
N GLU A 18 17.13 0.40 19.15
CA GLU A 18 16.87 -1.03 19.04
C GLU A 18 17.18 -1.55 17.63
N ALA A 19 16.79 -0.82 16.60
CA ALA A 19 17.10 -1.15 15.21
C ALA A 19 18.62 -1.20 14.96
N VAL A 20 19.38 -0.21 15.48
CA VAL A 20 20.84 -0.19 15.37
C VAL A 20 21.47 -1.40 16.07
N ARG A 21 20.99 -1.77 17.26
CA ARG A 21 21.52 -2.95 17.98
C ARG A 21 21.25 -4.27 17.26
N ASN A 22 20.15 -4.32 16.50
CA ASN A 22 19.69 -5.50 15.80
C ASN A 22 20.07 -5.51 14.33
N MET A 23 20.96 -4.62 13.89
CA MET A 23 21.46 -4.62 12.52
C MET A 23 22.18 -5.93 12.21
N GLU A 24 21.88 -6.47 11.06
CA GLU A 24 22.49 -7.69 10.56
C GLU A 24 22.88 -7.53 9.08
N PRO A 25 23.91 -8.23 8.61
CA PRO A 25 24.28 -8.21 7.20
C PRO A 25 23.19 -8.88 6.37
N GLY A 26 23.03 -8.39 5.14
CA GLY A 26 22.02 -8.89 4.23
C GLY A 26 22.13 -8.27 2.85
N ARG A 27 21.26 -8.71 1.96
CA ARG A 27 21.19 -8.24 0.58
C ARG A 27 19.97 -7.36 0.38
N LEU A 28 20.16 -6.25 -0.34
CA LEU A 28 19.09 -5.34 -0.69
C LEU A 28 18.74 -5.50 -2.17
N PHE A 29 17.47 -5.75 -2.44
CA PHE A 29 16.92 -5.84 -3.78
C PHE A 29 15.96 -4.68 -4.01
N ALA A 30 16.06 -4.02 -5.18
CA ALA A 30 15.17 -2.96 -5.59
C ALA A 30 14.37 -3.40 -6.82
N ALA A 31 13.09 -3.14 -6.83
CA ALA A 31 12.23 -3.36 -7.98
C ALA A 31 11.21 -2.23 -8.09
N GLN A 32 10.78 -1.94 -9.31
CA GLN A 32 9.77 -0.95 -9.59
C GLN A 32 8.85 -1.46 -10.70
N ILE A 33 7.57 -1.38 -10.44
CA ILE A 33 6.53 -1.60 -11.44
C ILE A 33 6.03 -0.22 -11.86
N GLY A 34 6.20 0.11 -13.11
CA GLY A 34 5.72 1.36 -13.71
C GLY A 34 4.71 1.10 -14.81
N GLU A 35 4.24 2.16 -15.42
CA GLU A 35 3.25 2.07 -16.50
C GLU A 35 3.71 1.15 -17.65
N ASN A 36 4.98 1.25 -18.03
CA ASN A 36 5.55 0.45 -19.11
C ASN A 36 5.88 -1.00 -18.74
N SER A 37 5.99 -1.31 -17.46
CA SER A 37 6.24 -2.67 -16.99
C SER A 37 5.01 -3.57 -17.10
N VAL A 38 3.88 -2.98 -17.44
CA VAL A 38 2.56 -3.60 -17.38
C VAL A 38 1.88 -3.63 -18.75
N GLU A 39 2.64 -3.48 -19.83
CA GLU A 39 2.12 -3.63 -21.21
C GLU A 39 1.44 -4.99 -21.45
N LYS A 40 1.74 -5.99 -20.63
CA LYS A 40 1.09 -7.30 -20.67
C LYS A 40 -0.16 -7.42 -19.79
N LEU A 41 -0.42 -6.45 -18.95
CA LEU A 41 -1.67 -6.35 -18.18
C LEU A 41 -2.75 -5.64 -19.00
N GLU A 42 -2.72 -5.87 -20.28
CA GLU A 42 -3.67 -5.31 -21.21
C GLU A 42 -5.09 -5.74 -20.87
N LYS A 43 -5.95 -4.75 -20.86
CA LYS A 43 -7.41 -4.86 -20.81
C LYS A 43 -8.01 -4.97 -19.41
N TYR A 44 -7.65 -4.05 -18.55
CA TYR A 44 -8.57 -3.68 -17.48
C TYR A 44 -9.92 -3.26 -18.10
N SER A 45 -10.94 -4.03 -17.82
CA SER A 45 -12.30 -3.56 -17.98
C SER A 45 -12.65 -2.73 -16.75
N ALA A 46 -12.79 -1.42 -16.90
CA ALA A 46 -13.23 -0.50 -15.85
C ALA A 46 -14.59 -0.89 -15.20
N LYS A 47 -15.20 -1.96 -15.65
CA LYS A 47 -16.50 -2.48 -15.20
C LYS A 47 -16.40 -3.62 -14.20
N LYS A 48 -15.22 -4.21 -14.01
CA LYS A 48 -15.05 -5.29 -13.02
C LYS A 48 -14.64 -4.73 -11.67
N PRO A 49 -15.31 -5.08 -10.58
CA PRO A 49 -14.87 -4.71 -9.24
C PRO A 49 -13.57 -5.44 -8.88
N TYR A 50 -12.74 -4.82 -8.04
CA TYR A 50 -11.58 -5.49 -7.46
C TYR A 50 -12.01 -6.78 -6.75
N GLY A 51 -11.17 -7.79 -6.80
CA GLY A 51 -11.44 -9.10 -6.21
C GLY A 51 -12.10 -10.09 -7.17
N ASP A 52 -12.72 -9.61 -8.24
CA ASP A 52 -13.29 -10.47 -9.30
C ASP A 52 -12.35 -10.56 -10.51
N MET A 53 -11.16 -9.95 -10.44
CA MET A 53 -10.16 -9.89 -11.48
C MET A 53 -8.89 -10.63 -11.06
N THR A 54 -8.19 -11.16 -12.04
CA THR A 54 -6.84 -11.70 -11.84
C THR A 54 -5.79 -10.58 -11.89
N LEU A 55 -4.63 -10.78 -11.27
CA LEU A 55 -3.55 -9.79 -11.33
C LEU A 55 -3.11 -9.46 -12.76
N SER A 56 -3.25 -10.39 -13.69
CA SER A 56 -2.95 -10.19 -15.11
C SER A 56 -3.91 -9.23 -15.82
N GLU A 57 -5.03 -8.91 -15.21
CA GLU A 57 -6.03 -7.99 -15.75
C GLU A 57 -5.83 -6.54 -15.26
N TYR A 58 -4.89 -6.30 -14.31
CA TYR A 58 -4.60 -4.97 -13.76
C TYR A 58 -3.34 -4.36 -14.35
N GLY A 59 -3.41 -3.09 -14.72
CA GLY A 59 -2.25 -2.23 -14.85
C GLY A 59 -2.04 -1.45 -13.55
N ILE A 60 -0.80 -1.11 -13.21
CA ILE A 60 -0.52 -0.32 -12.01
C ILE A 60 -1.29 1.01 -12.00
N LYS A 61 -1.52 1.61 -13.15
CA LYS A 61 -2.33 2.83 -13.32
C LYS A 61 -3.80 2.64 -12.93
N ASP A 62 -4.29 1.41 -12.94
CA ASP A 62 -5.68 1.11 -12.58
C ASP A 62 -5.91 1.16 -11.08
N PHE A 63 -4.86 1.13 -10.29
CA PHE A 63 -4.92 1.24 -8.83
C PHE A 63 -4.93 2.68 -8.31
N ILE A 64 -4.66 3.68 -9.16
CA ILE A 64 -4.61 5.08 -8.76
C ILE A 64 -5.26 6.00 -9.77
N PHE A 65 -5.72 7.15 -9.32
CA PHE A 65 -6.19 8.23 -10.18
C PHE A 65 -5.94 9.61 -9.57
N ALA A 66 -5.77 10.63 -10.42
CA ALA A 66 -5.71 12.03 -10.01
C ALA A 66 -7.11 12.65 -10.06
N LYS A 67 -7.52 13.27 -8.96
CA LYS A 67 -8.85 13.87 -8.83
C LYS A 67 -8.98 15.22 -9.53
N ARG A 68 -7.88 15.97 -9.64
CA ARG A 68 -7.87 17.34 -10.18
C ARG A 68 -6.89 17.47 -11.34
N PRO A 69 -7.18 18.31 -12.35
CA PRO A 69 -6.19 18.68 -13.35
C PRO A 69 -5.05 19.54 -12.75
N PRO A 70 -3.81 19.46 -13.29
CA PRO A 70 -3.41 18.46 -14.27
C PRO A 70 -3.46 17.06 -13.66
N ARG A 71 -3.89 16.07 -14.43
CA ARG A 71 -3.98 14.67 -13.94
C ARG A 71 -2.62 13.96 -14.05
N GLU A 72 -1.61 14.63 -13.57
CA GLU A 72 -0.24 14.13 -13.53
C GLU A 72 0.01 13.42 -12.22
N TYR A 73 0.45 12.19 -12.30
CA TYR A 73 0.86 11.38 -11.15
C TYR A 73 1.89 10.34 -11.59
N SER A 74 2.62 9.81 -10.65
CA SER A 74 3.55 8.72 -10.91
C SER A 74 2.85 7.37 -10.70
N PRO A 75 2.48 6.66 -11.76
CA PRO A 75 1.86 5.34 -11.67
C PRO A 75 2.93 4.28 -11.40
N ARG A 76 3.62 4.42 -10.27
CA ARG A 76 4.72 3.53 -9.91
C ARG A 76 4.48 2.93 -8.54
N LEU A 77 4.76 1.64 -8.45
CA LEU A 77 4.91 0.93 -7.19
C LEU A 77 6.38 0.51 -7.10
N SER A 78 7.06 1.01 -6.09
CA SER A 78 8.47 0.70 -5.86
C SER A 78 8.61 -0.15 -4.60
N ARG A 79 9.52 -1.11 -4.64
CA ARG A 79 9.87 -1.92 -3.47
C ARG A 79 11.36 -1.96 -3.24
N LEU A 80 11.75 -1.95 -1.98
CA LEU A 80 13.05 -2.39 -1.50
C LEU A 80 12.82 -3.62 -0.65
N ARG A 81 13.57 -4.68 -0.91
CA ARG A 81 13.49 -5.93 -0.14
C ARG A 81 14.85 -6.25 0.46
N PHE A 82 14.93 -6.22 1.77
CA PHE A 82 16.09 -6.65 2.52
C PHE A 82 15.95 -8.13 2.87
N VAL A 83 16.98 -8.92 2.57
CA VAL A 83 17.05 -10.34 2.90
C VAL A 83 18.28 -10.58 3.76
N PRO A 84 18.10 -10.95 5.05
CA PRO A 84 19.21 -11.29 5.94
C PRO A 84 20.03 -12.48 5.43
N ASP A 85 21.36 -12.40 5.57
CA ASP A 85 22.23 -13.47 5.08
C ASP A 85 22.16 -14.75 5.93
N ASN A 86 21.89 -14.58 7.21
CA ASN A 86 21.87 -15.70 8.18
C ASN A 86 20.49 -16.38 8.32
N GLY A 87 19.45 -15.81 7.72
CA GLY A 87 18.09 -16.31 7.86
C GLY A 87 17.50 -16.26 9.27
N ALA A 88 18.14 -15.53 10.20
CA ALA A 88 17.66 -15.42 11.57
C ALA A 88 16.44 -14.49 11.68
N SER A 89 16.41 -13.47 10.85
CA SER A 89 15.29 -12.55 10.74
C SER A 89 14.49 -12.78 9.46
N ARG A 90 13.25 -12.36 9.48
CA ARG A 90 12.42 -12.37 8.26
C ARG A 90 12.90 -11.30 7.28
N PRO A 91 12.82 -11.57 5.98
CA PRO A 91 12.97 -10.51 4.98
C PRO A 91 12.02 -9.35 5.27
N THR A 92 12.47 -8.15 4.96
CA THR A 92 11.66 -6.93 5.15
C THR A 92 11.44 -6.26 3.80
N VAL A 93 10.18 -5.99 3.50
CA VAL A 93 9.77 -5.28 2.28
C VAL A 93 9.30 -3.89 2.63
N LEU A 94 9.96 -2.89 2.05
CA LEU A 94 9.52 -1.51 2.06
C LEU A 94 8.85 -1.20 0.73
N VAL A 95 7.62 -0.73 0.79
CA VAL A 95 6.82 -0.36 -0.39
C VAL A 95 6.56 1.13 -0.41
N ASN A 96 6.81 1.75 -1.56
CA ASN A 96 6.41 3.11 -1.84
C ASN A 96 5.35 3.12 -2.95
N PHE A 97 4.22 3.74 -2.67
CA PHE A 97 3.12 3.87 -3.62
C PHE A 97 2.43 5.22 -3.47
N GLY A 98 2.20 5.88 -4.60
CA GLY A 98 1.70 7.26 -4.67
C GLY A 98 0.18 7.40 -4.61
N ALA A 99 -0.49 6.62 -3.77
CA ALA A 99 -1.93 6.77 -3.56
C ALA A 99 -2.25 7.03 -2.09
N HIS A 100 -3.12 7.99 -1.84
CA HIS A 100 -3.58 8.30 -0.48
C HIS A 100 -4.25 7.08 0.14
N PRO A 101 -3.88 6.64 1.37
CA PRO A 101 -4.61 5.60 2.10
C PRO A 101 -6.02 6.08 2.47
N TYR A 102 -6.92 6.01 1.50
CA TYR A 102 -8.24 6.62 1.55
C TYR A 102 -9.27 5.85 0.70
N ALA A 103 -9.03 4.55 0.53
CA ALA A 103 -9.93 3.70 -0.23
C ALA A 103 -11.26 3.49 0.49
N ASN A 104 -11.25 3.41 1.81
CA ASN A 104 -12.47 3.34 2.61
C ASN A 104 -13.30 4.64 2.55
N GLY A 105 -12.67 5.74 2.15
CA GLY A 105 -13.31 7.04 2.04
C GLY A 105 -13.73 7.61 3.39
N LEU A 106 -13.87 8.94 3.45
CA LEU A 106 -14.50 9.64 4.58
C LEU A 106 -16.03 9.46 4.61
N ARG A 107 -16.55 8.32 4.27
CA ARG A 107 -17.98 8.10 4.43
C ARG A 107 -18.37 7.64 5.83
N ILE A 108 -17.65 8.12 6.79
CA ILE A 108 -18.11 8.25 8.18
C ILE A 108 -19.17 9.37 8.26
N LYS A 109 -19.97 9.54 7.21
CA LYS A 109 -21.07 10.53 7.24
C LYS A 109 -22.23 10.09 8.15
N ASN A 110 -22.28 8.83 8.54
CA ASN A 110 -23.37 8.29 9.34
C ASN A 110 -22.88 7.76 10.69
N ASN A 111 -22.38 8.63 11.57
CA ASN A 111 -22.17 8.34 13.01
C ASN A 111 -21.39 7.07 13.37
N ARG A 112 -20.53 6.57 12.50
CA ARG A 112 -19.56 5.52 12.81
C ARG A 112 -18.14 6.09 12.99
N GLY A 113 -18.08 7.29 13.59
CA GLY A 113 -16.87 8.10 13.77
C GLY A 113 -15.75 7.49 14.60
N ASP A 114 -15.92 6.27 15.07
CA ASP A 114 -15.00 5.66 16.03
C ASP A 114 -14.11 4.58 15.39
N MET A 115 -14.17 4.41 14.07
CA MET A 115 -13.34 3.42 13.37
C MET A 115 -12.04 4.04 12.86
N LEU A 116 -10.94 3.68 13.48
CA LEU A 116 -9.60 3.89 12.93
C LEU A 116 -9.31 2.80 11.90
N SER A 117 -8.79 3.19 10.75
CA SER A 117 -8.40 2.26 9.70
C SER A 117 -7.07 2.70 9.09
N ALA A 118 -6.15 1.75 8.93
CA ALA A 118 -4.94 1.94 8.13
C ALA A 118 -5.20 1.80 6.62
N ASP A 119 -6.48 1.61 6.23
CA ASP A 119 -6.93 1.52 4.85
C ASP A 119 -6.28 0.35 4.08
N PHE A 120 -6.07 0.46 2.77
CA PHE A 120 -5.49 -0.61 1.95
C PHE A 120 -4.09 -1.07 2.41
N PRO A 121 -3.20 -0.24 2.99
CA PRO A 121 -1.91 -0.72 3.50
C PRO A 121 -2.02 -1.83 4.54
N PHE A 122 -3.06 -1.84 5.36
CA PHE A 122 -3.29 -2.93 6.32
C PHE A 122 -3.50 -4.28 5.62
N TYR A 123 -4.22 -4.30 4.54
CA TYR A 123 -4.47 -5.53 3.79
C TYR A 123 -3.25 -5.96 2.96
N MET A 124 -2.44 -5.00 2.49
CA MET A 124 -1.12 -5.29 1.90
C MET A 124 -0.21 -5.98 2.92
N GLU A 125 -0.14 -5.43 4.14
CA GLU A 125 0.63 -6.00 5.23
C GLU A 125 0.24 -7.44 5.51
N ARG A 126 -1.05 -7.74 5.55
CA ARG A 126 -1.53 -9.11 5.79
C ARG A 126 -1.06 -10.10 4.72
N GLU A 127 -1.11 -9.73 3.44
CA GLU A 127 -0.63 -10.58 2.35
C GLU A 127 0.89 -10.81 2.46
N ILE A 128 1.66 -9.75 2.72
CA ILE A 128 3.11 -9.82 2.81
C ILE A 128 3.56 -10.61 4.06
N ASN A 129 2.90 -10.39 5.20
CA ASN A 129 3.17 -11.14 6.42
C ASN A 129 2.81 -12.63 6.28
N ALA A 130 1.75 -12.95 5.53
CA ALA A 130 1.38 -14.32 5.24
C ALA A 130 2.43 -15.04 4.37
N ALA A 131 3.17 -14.30 3.54
CA ALA A 131 4.32 -14.80 2.79
C ALA A 131 5.61 -14.92 3.62
N GLY A 132 5.56 -14.59 4.91
CA GLY A 132 6.69 -14.70 5.83
C GLY A 132 7.63 -13.49 5.82
N GLU A 133 7.22 -12.35 5.29
CA GLU A 133 8.02 -11.13 5.21
C GLU A 133 7.46 -10.04 6.13
N ASN A 134 8.30 -9.13 6.61
CA ASN A 134 7.89 -7.93 7.30
C ASN A 134 7.54 -6.84 6.27
N PHE A 135 6.63 -5.94 6.65
CA PHE A 135 6.11 -4.91 5.75
C PHE A 135 6.31 -3.51 6.31
N ILE A 136 6.75 -2.60 5.46
CA ILE A 136 6.82 -1.17 5.71
C ILE A 136 6.18 -0.45 4.52
N PHE A 137 5.26 0.46 4.80
CA PHE A 137 4.61 1.29 3.78
C PHE A 137 5.04 2.75 3.90
N ILE A 138 5.43 3.34 2.79
CA ILE A 138 5.75 4.77 2.69
C ILE A 138 4.89 5.36 1.58
N ASN A 139 4.11 6.38 1.92
CA ASN A 139 3.39 7.14 0.93
C ASN A 139 4.34 7.83 -0.05
N GLY A 140 4.00 7.77 -1.33
CA GLY A 140 4.58 8.64 -2.33
C GLY A 140 3.95 10.05 -2.31
N ALA A 141 4.02 10.74 -3.44
CA ALA A 141 3.32 12.00 -3.64
C ALA A 141 1.81 11.73 -3.74
N VAL A 142 1.07 12.09 -2.69
CA VAL A 142 -0.35 11.70 -2.54
C VAL A 142 -1.34 12.84 -2.70
N ASN A 143 -0.89 14.10 -2.78
CA ASN A 143 -1.80 15.24 -2.84
C ASN A 143 -2.70 15.20 -4.09
N GLY A 144 -3.99 15.01 -3.88
CA GLY A 144 -4.97 14.89 -4.96
C GLY A 144 -4.95 13.54 -5.71
N ILE A 145 -4.14 12.58 -5.27
CA ILE A 145 -4.02 11.25 -5.85
C ILE A 145 -4.66 10.23 -4.92
N TYR A 146 -5.57 9.47 -5.46
CA TYR A 146 -6.42 8.55 -4.70
C TYR A 146 -6.32 7.13 -5.26
N PRO A 147 -6.51 6.12 -4.41
CA PRO A 147 -6.64 4.76 -4.88
C PRO A 147 -7.90 4.63 -5.74
N ASN A 148 -7.77 3.94 -6.85
CA ASN A 148 -8.90 3.62 -7.70
C ASN A 148 -9.65 2.43 -7.11
N ARG A 149 -10.94 2.60 -6.86
CA ARG A 149 -11.82 1.58 -6.30
C ARG A 149 -12.63 0.82 -7.35
N GLY A 150 -12.28 0.99 -8.61
CA GLY A 150 -13.07 0.51 -9.74
C GLY A 150 -14.06 1.56 -10.23
N ALA A 151 -14.36 1.51 -11.52
CA ALA A 151 -15.33 2.41 -12.15
C ALA A 151 -16.77 1.99 -11.77
N GLY A 152 -17.54 2.95 -11.37
CA GLY A 152 -18.98 2.83 -11.23
C GLY A 152 -19.44 2.60 -9.80
N GLY A 153 -19.84 3.67 -9.18
CA GLY A 153 -20.84 3.79 -8.12
C GLY A 153 -20.95 2.65 -7.12
N VAL A 154 -19.83 2.37 -6.44
CA VAL A 154 -19.87 1.33 -5.41
C VAL A 154 -20.72 1.81 -4.26
N LYS A 155 -21.62 0.96 -3.86
CA LYS A 155 -22.43 1.20 -2.67
C LYS A 155 -21.54 1.22 -1.43
N GLU A 156 -21.86 2.07 -0.48
CA GLU A 156 -21.12 2.29 0.76
C GLU A 156 -20.83 0.98 1.53
N GLU A 157 -21.75 0.06 1.51
CA GLU A 157 -21.64 -1.28 2.12
C GLU A 157 -20.46 -2.12 1.58
N ASN A 158 -19.98 -1.81 0.38
CA ASN A 158 -18.90 -2.54 -0.30
C ASN A 158 -17.53 -1.89 -0.18
N PHE A 159 -17.40 -0.72 0.47
CA PHE A 159 -16.11 -0.02 0.53
C PHE A 159 -15.03 -0.80 1.26
N THR A 160 -15.35 -1.39 2.40
CA THR A 160 -14.39 -2.19 3.16
C THR A 160 -13.90 -3.38 2.35
N ARG A 161 -14.83 -4.09 1.69
CA ARG A 161 -14.48 -5.22 0.83
C ARG A 161 -13.59 -4.83 -0.34
N GLN A 162 -13.83 -3.66 -0.92
CA GLN A 162 -12.99 -3.15 -2.02
C GLN A 162 -11.63 -2.67 -1.54
N THR A 163 -11.57 -2.03 -0.38
CA THR A 163 -10.30 -1.64 0.25
C THR A 163 -9.47 -2.87 0.56
N GLU A 164 -10.10 -3.94 1.05
CA GLU A 164 -9.46 -5.23 1.28
C GLU A 164 -8.94 -5.84 -0.04
N ALA A 165 -9.77 -5.91 -1.07
CA ALA A 165 -9.39 -6.44 -2.37
C ALA A 165 -8.21 -5.64 -2.97
N LEU A 166 -8.29 -4.31 -2.94
CA LEU A 166 -7.22 -3.42 -3.40
C LEU A 166 -5.90 -3.70 -2.67
N GLY A 167 -5.93 -3.71 -1.34
CA GLY A 167 -4.73 -3.93 -0.54
C GLY A 167 -4.14 -5.31 -0.77
N ARG A 168 -4.97 -6.34 -0.83
CA ARG A 168 -4.54 -7.71 -1.11
C ARG A 168 -3.91 -7.84 -2.50
N ASP A 169 -4.52 -7.24 -3.53
CA ASP A 169 -3.99 -7.34 -4.89
C ASP A 169 -2.68 -6.56 -5.03
N LEU A 170 -2.55 -5.38 -4.41
CA LEU A 170 -1.27 -4.67 -4.33
C LEU A 170 -0.22 -5.48 -3.56
N GLY A 171 -0.59 -6.15 -2.47
CA GLY A 171 0.30 -7.02 -1.71
C GLY A 171 0.84 -8.17 -2.56
N LYS A 172 -0.02 -8.85 -3.31
CA LYS A 172 0.37 -9.91 -4.26
C LYS A 172 1.30 -9.39 -5.36
N LEU A 173 1.00 -8.18 -5.88
CA LEU A 173 1.83 -7.54 -6.89
C LEU A 173 3.22 -7.21 -6.37
N VAL A 174 3.34 -6.85 -5.09
CA VAL A 174 4.63 -6.63 -4.42
C VAL A 174 5.43 -7.92 -4.28
N LEU A 175 4.77 -9.04 -4.05
CA LEU A 175 5.41 -10.35 -3.87
C LEU A 175 5.82 -11.00 -5.19
N ALA A 176 5.16 -10.66 -6.30
CA ALA A 176 5.49 -11.15 -7.63
C ALA A 176 6.83 -10.60 -8.15
#